data_29c5481bf367f529b539af736bb96379
#
_entry.id   29c5481bf367f529b539af736bb96379
#
_cell.length_a   1.000
_cell.length_b   1.000
_cell.length_c   1.000
_cell.angle_alpha   90.00
_cell.angle_beta   90.00
_cell.angle_gamma   90.00
#
_symmetry.space_group_name_H-M   'P 1'
#
loop_
_entity.id
_entity.type
_entity.pdbx_description
1 polymer ?
#
loop_
_entity_poly.entity_id
_entity_poly.type
_entity_poly.pdbx_seq_one_letter_code
_entity_poly.pdbx_strand_id
1 'polypeptide(L)'
;MKRYNIFKTVQLVLFIVLAVICLSAVLINPEVFHLVANDGSFRLICILLWVVLALSFVGIFLDFTYMSSYKRDFSELDFAVHSDPVSGIANRYSCDALIEQYLDKPLDPNIGWVMFELTNLTEINKVYGHTQGNAMIREFSTILQTTAVELCFVGRNGGNKFLALFEKGSLEKILFFLTRVKQKVDLHNEMNPNCRMDYLYGIAFNEGDAVHTITELIALSNRRIHVKDPKHIVKDNAENESK
;
A
#
# COMPACT_ATOMS: atom_id res chain seq x y z
N MET A 1 -7.85 -0.31 16.06
CA MET A 1 -8.80 -1.05 15.18
C MET A 1 -8.84 -2.57 15.43
N LYS A 2 -7.71 -3.33 15.49
CA LYS A 2 -7.70 -4.78 15.77
C LYS A 2 -8.44 -5.14 17.07
N ARG A 3 -8.24 -4.37 18.16
CA ARG A 3 -8.90 -4.59 19.45
C ARG A 3 -10.44 -4.44 19.42
N TYR A 4 -10.96 -3.50 18.63
CA TYR A 4 -12.41 -3.30 18.48
C TYR A 4 -13.09 -4.48 17.78
N ASN A 5 -12.48 -5.00 16.71
CA ASN A 5 -13.02 -6.17 16.01
C ASN A 5 -13.05 -7.41 16.90
N ILE A 6 -12.00 -7.64 17.68
CA ILE A 6 -11.94 -8.75 18.64
C ILE A 6 -13.07 -8.59 19.68
N PHE A 7 -13.24 -7.39 20.22
CA PHE A 7 -14.31 -7.12 21.21
C PHE A 7 -15.71 -7.42 20.65
N LYS A 8 -16.03 -6.95 19.43
CA LYS A 8 -17.32 -7.21 18.79
C LYS A 8 -17.53 -8.68 18.44
N THR A 9 -16.49 -9.39 18.01
CA THR A 9 -16.58 -10.83 17.78
C THR A 9 -16.85 -11.58 19.08
N VAL A 10 -16.17 -11.22 20.18
CA VAL A 10 -16.41 -11.81 21.51
C VAL A 10 -17.84 -11.50 21.97
N GLN A 11 -18.33 -10.28 21.79
CA GLN A 11 -19.71 -9.90 22.13
C GLN A 11 -20.74 -10.74 21.35
N LEU A 12 -20.52 -10.97 20.05
CA LEU A 12 -21.40 -11.81 19.23
C LEU A 12 -21.40 -13.26 19.69
N VAL A 13 -20.22 -13.83 19.97
CA VAL A 13 -20.08 -15.21 20.47
C VAL A 13 -20.78 -15.36 21.82
N LEU A 14 -20.56 -14.43 22.75
CA LEU A 14 -21.19 -14.42 24.06
C LEU A 14 -22.73 -14.35 23.93
N PHE A 15 -23.23 -13.53 23.01
CA PHE A 15 -24.64 -13.42 22.72
C PHE A 15 -25.25 -14.74 22.21
N ILE A 16 -24.57 -15.40 21.25
CA ILE A 16 -25.03 -16.70 20.72
C ILE A 16 -25.04 -17.76 21.83
N VAL A 17 -23.99 -17.82 22.65
CA VAL A 17 -23.91 -18.76 23.78
C VAL A 17 -25.07 -18.52 24.76
N LEU A 18 -25.34 -17.26 25.10
CA LEU A 18 -26.45 -16.92 26.02
C LEU A 18 -27.80 -17.31 25.41
N ALA A 19 -28.03 -17.04 24.13
CA ALA A 19 -29.28 -17.42 23.45
C ALA A 19 -29.49 -18.94 23.44
N VAL A 20 -28.41 -19.72 23.18
CA VAL A 20 -28.45 -21.18 23.22
C VAL A 20 -28.73 -21.71 24.61
N ILE A 21 -28.12 -21.14 25.67
CA ILE A 21 -28.38 -21.50 27.05
C ILE A 21 -29.86 -21.22 27.43
N CYS A 22 -30.39 -20.04 27.08
CA CYS A 22 -31.79 -19.70 27.34
C CYS A 22 -32.76 -20.66 26.61
N LEU A 23 -32.48 -21.00 25.37
CA LEU A 23 -33.29 -21.93 24.59
C LEU A 23 -33.26 -23.36 25.21
N SER A 24 -32.03 -23.83 25.53
CA SER A 24 -31.88 -25.16 26.14
C SER A 24 -32.53 -25.27 27.50
N ALA A 25 -32.48 -24.22 28.32
CA ALA A 25 -33.15 -24.20 29.62
C ALA A 25 -34.70 -24.37 29.53
N VAL A 26 -35.30 -23.76 28.48
CA VAL A 26 -36.75 -23.92 28.23
C VAL A 26 -37.09 -25.29 27.67
N LEU A 27 -36.28 -25.83 26.77
CA LEU A 27 -36.58 -27.09 26.05
C LEU A 27 -36.28 -28.37 26.86
N ILE A 28 -35.21 -28.33 27.67
CA ILE A 28 -34.69 -29.52 28.38
C ILE A 28 -35.38 -29.68 29.75
N ASN A 29 -35.82 -28.57 30.38
CA ASN A 29 -36.45 -28.65 31.71
C ASN A 29 -37.98 -28.77 31.57
N PRO A 30 -38.59 -29.93 31.90
CA PRO A 30 -40.01 -30.15 31.76
C PRO A 30 -40.86 -29.20 32.65
N GLU A 31 -40.35 -28.84 33.83
CA GLU A 31 -41.07 -27.93 34.77
C GLU A 31 -41.13 -26.51 34.18
N VAL A 32 -40.03 -26.03 33.62
CA VAL A 32 -39.97 -24.70 32.93
C VAL A 32 -40.88 -24.71 31.71
N PHE A 33 -40.87 -25.76 30.93
CA PHE A 33 -41.76 -25.91 29.76
C PHE A 33 -43.23 -25.90 30.15
N HIS A 34 -43.63 -26.63 31.22
CA HIS A 34 -44.99 -26.62 31.73
C HIS A 34 -45.39 -25.26 32.27
N LEU A 35 -44.52 -24.53 32.94
CA LEU A 35 -44.77 -23.16 33.41
C LEU A 35 -45.02 -22.21 32.25
N VAL A 36 -44.17 -22.26 31.20
CA VAL A 36 -44.34 -21.43 29.98
C VAL A 36 -45.68 -21.77 29.28
N ALA A 37 -46.05 -23.04 29.25
CA ALA A 37 -47.29 -23.49 28.60
C ALA A 37 -48.56 -23.07 29.34
N ASN A 38 -48.57 -23.13 30.69
CA ASN A 38 -49.76 -22.99 31.50
C ASN A 38 -49.92 -21.62 32.19
N ASP A 39 -48.83 -20.90 32.47
CA ASP A 39 -48.87 -19.56 33.08
C ASP A 39 -48.68 -18.46 32.02
N GLY A 40 -49.76 -17.66 31.84
CA GLY A 40 -49.77 -16.54 30.87
C GLY A 40 -48.75 -15.45 31.21
N SER A 41 -48.51 -15.17 32.49
CA SER A 41 -47.56 -14.16 32.94
C SER A 41 -46.13 -14.61 32.67
N PHE A 42 -45.79 -15.87 32.96
CA PHE A 42 -44.48 -16.42 32.70
C PHE A 42 -44.18 -16.51 31.20
N ARG A 43 -45.15 -16.91 30.39
CA ARG A 43 -45.06 -16.91 28.94
C ARG A 43 -44.79 -15.51 28.37
N LEU A 44 -45.44 -14.47 28.87
CA LEU A 44 -45.22 -13.08 28.46
C LEU A 44 -43.77 -12.65 28.75
N ILE A 45 -43.24 -12.97 29.93
CA ILE A 45 -41.86 -12.67 30.29
C ILE A 45 -40.88 -13.35 29.34
N CYS A 46 -41.10 -14.62 29.02
CA CYS A 46 -40.26 -15.36 28.06
C CYS A 46 -40.28 -14.71 26.65
N ILE A 47 -41.45 -14.31 26.16
CA ILE A 47 -41.61 -13.62 24.89
C ILE A 47 -40.86 -12.27 24.90
N LEU A 48 -40.99 -11.46 25.94
CA LEU A 48 -40.29 -10.20 26.08
C LEU A 48 -38.76 -10.38 26.08
N LEU A 49 -38.28 -11.42 26.78
CA LEU A 49 -36.86 -11.75 26.81
C LEU A 49 -36.35 -12.10 25.42
N TRP A 50 -37.07 -12.90 24.65
CA TRP A 50 -36.73 -13.24 23.27
C TRP A 50 -36.77 -12.04 22.35
N VAL A 51 -37.71 -11.12 22.51
CA VAL A 51 -37.77 -9.87 21.75
C VAL A 51 -36.55 -9.01 22.05
N VAL A 52 -36.15 -8.87 23.31
CA VAL A 52 -34.94 -8.13 23.69
C VAL A 52 -33.67 -8.78 23.10
N LEU A 53 -33.59 -10.09 23.13
CA LEU A 53 -32.47 -10.82 22.50
C LEU A 53 -32.44 -10.58 20.98
N ALA A 54 -33.59 -10.66 20.30
CA ALA A 54 -33.65 -10.42 18.86
C ALA A 54 -33.26 -8.97 18.50
N LEU A 55 -33.75 -7.97 19.25
CA LEU A 55 -33.37 -6.57 19.06
C LEU A 55 -31.85 -6.35 19.29
N SER A 56 -31.30 -6.97 20.32
CA SER A 56 -29.84 -6.91 20.59
C SER A 56 -29.03 -7.53 19.45
N PHE A 57 -29.49 -8.65 18.88
CA PHE A 57 -28.83 -9.25 17.71
C PHE A 57 -28.85 -8.32 16.50
N VAL A 58 -30.01 -7.72 16.20
CA VAL A 58 -30.16 -6.73 15.13
C VAL A 58 -29.20 -5.55 15.36
N GLY A 59 -29.12 -5.04 16.58
CA GLY A 59 -28.20 -3.95 16.94
C GLY A 59 -26.75 -4.30 16.70
N ILE A 60 -26.31 -5.49 17.12
CA ILE A 60 -24.93 -5.97 16.88
C ILE A 60 -24.67 -6.12 15.37
N PHE A 61 -25.62 -6.64 14.61
CA PHE A 61 -25.52 -6.82 13.17
C PHE A 61 -25.42 -5.48 12.44
N LEU A 62 -26.25 -4.49 12.80
CA LEU A 62 -26.19 -3.14 12.24
C LEU A 62 -24.86 -2.46 12.55
N ASP A 63 -24.37 -2.57 13.78
CA ASP A 63 -23.06 -2.04 14.20
C ASP A 63 -21.90 -2.64 13.35
N PHE A 64 -21.97 -3.95 13.11
CA PHE A 64 -20.96 -4.63 12.29
C PHE A 64 -21.00 -4.15 10.83
N THR A 65 -22.20 -4.01 10.26
CA THR A 65 -22.40 -3.54 8.87
C THR A 65 -21.93 -2.09 8.71
N TYR A 66 -22.35 -1.22 9.65
CA TYR A 66 -21.95 0.19 9.64
C TYR A 66 -20.43 0.36 9.75
N MET A 67 -19.79 -0.38 10.66
CA MET A 67 -18.33 -0.34 10.82
C MET A 67 -17.59 -0.87 9.58
N SER A 68 -18.14 -1.86 8.91
CA SER A 68 -17.56 -2.40 7.67
C SER A 68 -17.62 -1.36 6.54
N SER A 69 -18.73 -0.65 6.38
CA SER A 69 -18.86 0.45 5.42
C SER A 69 -17.92 1.60 5.74
N TYR A 70 -17.89 2.03 7.00
CA TYR A 70 -17.00 3.12 7.44
C TYR A 70 -15.52 2.82 7.18
N LYS A 71 -15.07 1.56 7.37
CA LYS A 71 -13.70 1.16 7.06
C LYS A 71 -13.40 1.25 5.57
N ARG A 72 -14.33 0.86 4.72
CA ARG A 72 -14.16 0.95 3.27
C ARG A 72 -14.05 2.40 2.84
N ASP A 73 -14.96 3.26 3.29
CA ASP A 73 -14.97 4.68 2.95
C ASP A 73 -13.68 5.37 3.43
N PHE A 74 -13.20 5.03 4.64
CA PHE A 74 -11.93 5.54 5.15
C PHE A 74 -10.72 5.06 4.34
N SER A 75 -10.72 3.78 3.94
CA SER A 75 -9.64 3.22 3.10
C SER A 75 -9.63 3.83 1.70
N GLU A 76 -10.80 4.06 1.11
CA GLU A 76 -10.94 4.73 -0.18
C GLU A 76 -10.46 6.19 -0.10
N LEU A 77 -10.81 6.90 0.98
CA LEU A 77 -10.36 8.27 1.21
C LEU A 77 -8.85 8.34 1.43
N ASP A 78 -8.28 7.46 2.25
CA ASP A 78 -6.84 7.36 2.49
C ASP A 78 -6.08 7.06 1.19
N PHE A 79 -6.58 6.12 0.40
CA PHE A 79 -6.03 5.83 -0.93
C PHE A 79 -6.11 7.06 -1.86
N ALA A 80 -7.25 7.76 -1.89
CA ALA A 80 -7.44 8.94 -2.73
C ALA A 80 -6.50 10.11 -2.35
N VAL A 81 -6.19 10.26 -1.05
CA VAL A 81 -5.27 11.29 -0.55
C VAL A 81 -3.81 10.94 -0.81
N HIS A 82 -3.42 9.67 -0.68
CA HIS A 82 -2.01 9.25 -0.66
C HIS A 82 -1.53 8.57 -1.93
N SER A 83 -2.43 8.15 -2.83
CA SER A 83 -2.08 7.46 -4.07
C SER A 83 -2.33 8.31 -5.30
N ASP A 84 -1.54 8.11 -6.35
CA ASP A 84 -1.75 8.73 -7.65
C ASP A 84 -2.84 7.96 -8.42
N PRO A 85 -3.89 8.63 -8.91
CA PRO A 85 -5.05 7.96 -9.51
C PRO A 85 -4.74 7.25 -10.83
N VAL A 86 -3.65 7.60 -11.51
CA VAL A 86 -3.24 6.97 -12.77
C VAL A 86 -2.34 5.79 -12.51
N SER A 87 -1.34 5.96 -11.64
CA SER A 87 -0.29 4.97 -11.41
C SER A 87 -0.61 3.98 -10.30
N GLY A 88 -1.46 4.35 -9.32
CA GLY A 88 -1.82 3.53 -8.16
C GLY A 88 -0.76 3.47 -7.06
N ILE A 89 0.45 4.00 -7.28
CA ILE A 89 1.50 4.11 -6.26
C ILE A 89 1.39 5.43 -5.50
N ALA A 90 2.25 5.67 -4.51
CA ALA A 90 2.28 6.91 -3.74
C ALA A 90 2.33 8.14 -4.65
N ASN A 91 1.47 9.11 -4.40
CA ASN A 91 1.40 10.34 -5.16
C ASN A 91 2.47 11.35 -4.71
N ARG A 92 2.52 12.51 -5.39
CA ARG A 92 3.45 13.59 -5.07
C ARG A 92 3.36 14.04 -3.62
N TYR A 93 2.16 14.19 -3.06
CA TYR A 93 1.95 14.58 -1.67
C TYR A 93 2.62 13.59 -0.71
N SER A 94 2.44 12.30 -0.93
CA SER A 94 3.07 11.25 -0.12
C SER A 94 4.59 11.22 -0.27
N CYS A 95 5.10 11.51 -1.49
CA CYS A 95 6.53 11.65 -1.73
C CYS A 95 7.12 12.85 -0.97
N ASP A 96 6.46 14.01 -1.03
CA ASP A 96 6.88 15.23 -0.36
C ASP A 96 6.84 15.05 1.18
N ALA A 97 5.78 14.44 1.72
CA ALA A 97 5.66 14.13 3.15
C ALA A 97 6.75 13.16 3.65
N LEU A 98 7.18 12.22 2.80
CA LEU A 98 8.32 11.36 3.12
C LEU A 98 9.64 12.13 3.12
N ILE A 99 9.87 13.01 2.14
CA ILE A 99 11.08 13.85 2.05
C ILE A 99 11.18 14.79 3.27
N GLU A 100 10.07 15.37 3.71
CA GLU A 100 10.01 16.26 4.89
C GLU A 100 10.56 15.60 6.16
N GLN A 101 10.43 14.28 6.30
CA GLN A 101 10.95 13.55 7.46
C GLN A 101 12.49 13.59 7.57
N TYR A 102 13.18 13.93 6.47
CA TYR A 102 14.64 13.94 6.36
C TYR A 102 15.23 15.35 6.25
N LEU A 103 14.42 16.42 6.11
CA LEU A 103 14.92 17.78 5.82
C LEU A 103 15.89 18.32 6.89
N ASP A 104 15.59 18.08 8.17
CA ASP A 104 16.36 18.62 9.30
C ASP A 104 17.19 17.55 10.03
N LYS A 105 17.47 16.43 9.36
CA LYS A 105 18.21 15.31 9.94
C LYS A 105 19.46 15.00 9.14
N PRO A 106 20.57 14.63 9.80
CA PRO A 106 21.70 14.06 9.10
C PRO A 106 21.25 12.75 8.40
N LEU A 107 21.65 12.56 7.15
CA LEU A 107 21.33 11.37 6.40
C LEU A 107 22.10 10.16 6.93
N ASP A 108 21.40 9.02 7.06
CA ASP A 108 22.06 7.74 7.28
C ASP A 108 22.99 7.42 6.10
N PRO A 109 24.21 6.90 6.34
CA PRO A 109 25.11 6.46 5.24
C PRO A 109 24.43 5.51 4.24
N ASN A 110 23.54 4.66 4.73
CA ASN A 110 22.85 3.65 3.93
C ASN A 110 21.59 4.17 3.21
N ILE A 111 21.40 5.48 3.13
CA ILE A 111 20.26 6.04 2.40
C ILE A 111 20.59 6.16 0.91
N GLY A 112 19.67 5.68 0.06
CA GLY A 112 19.81 5.74 -1.38
C GLY A 112 18.56 6.31 -2.05
N TRP A 113 18.76 7.02 -3.16
CA TRP A 113 17.71 7.62 -3.95
C TRP A 113 17.87 7.31 -5.43
N VAL A 114 16.78 6.88 -6.06
CA VAL A 114 16.74 6.67 -7.50
C VAL A 114 15.59 7.49 -8.07
N MET A 115 15.89 8.33 -9.06
CA MET A 115 14.88 9.00 -9.88
C MET A 115 14.76 8.30 -11.21
N PHE A 116 13.52 8.13 -11.67
CA PHE A 116 13.21 7.58 -12.99
C PHE A 116 12.43 8.60 -13.80
N GLU A 117 12.64 8.58 -15.12
CA GLU A 117 11.89 9.37 -16.08
C GLU A 117 11.52 8.54 -17.30
N LEU A 118 10.20 8.41 -17.58
CA LEU A 118 9.71 7.84 -18.85
C LEU A 118 9.95 8.85 -19.96
N THR A 119 10.83 8.53 -20.90
CA THR A 119 11.31 9.49 -21.90
C THR A 119 10.39 9.61 -23.11
N ASN A 120 9.69 8.54 -23.48
CA ASN A 120 8.84 8.49 -24.66
C ASN A 120 7.32 8.69 -24.38
N LEU A 121 6.93 9.02 -23.14
CA LEU A 121 5.52 9.20 -22.76
C LEU A 121 4.81 10.25 -23.62
N THR A 122 5.49 11.35 -23.96
CA THR A 122 4.91 12.42 -24.79
C THR A 122 4.64 11.94 -26.22
N GLU A 123 5.52 11.11 -26.77
CA GLU A 123 5.36 10.52 -28.10
C GLU A 123 4.18 9.54 -28.12
N ILE A 124 4.11 8.65 -27.13
CA ILE A 124 3.01 7.71 -26.98
C ILE A 124 1.66 8.44 -26.85
N ASN A 125 1.61 9.53 -26.07
CA ASN A 125 0.41 10.36 -25.96
C ASN A 125 0.00 10.99 -27.30
N LYS A 126 0.96 11.42 -28.12
CA LYS A 126 0.67 12.01 -29.44
C LYS A 126 0.19 10.98 -30.44
N VAL A 127 0.76 9.79 -30.45
CA VAL A 127 0.47 8.74 -31.45
C VAL A 127 -0.77 7.93 -31.08
N TYR A 128 -0.90 7.55 -29.81
CA TYR A 128 -1.92 6.60 -29.34
C TYR A 128 -2.93 7.21 -28.36
N GLY A 129 -2.78 8.48 -28.01
CA GLY A 129 -3.66 9.20 -27.09
C GLY A 129 -3.33 9.00 -25.61
N HIS A 130 -3.92 9.86 -24.77
CA HIS A 130 -3.66 9.86 -23.31
C HIS A 130 -4.06 8.57 -22.60
N THR A 131 -5.03 7.83 -23.12
CA THR A 131 -5.43 6.53 -22.55
C THR A 131 -4.26 5.54 -22.57
N GLN A 132 -3.52 5.50 -23.68
CA GLN A 132 -2.38 4.61 -23.83
C GLN A 132 -1.18 5.09 -22.97
N GLY A 133 -0.94 6.42 -22.92
CA GLY A 133 0.08 6.96 -22.02
C GLY A 133 -0.22 6.69 -20.54
N ASN A 134 -1.48 6.76 -20.13
CA ASN A 134 -1.91 6.39 -18.78
C ASN A 134 -1.74 4.89 -18.53
N ALA A 135 -1.97 4.05 -19.52
CA ALA A 135 -1.68 2.61 -19.41
C ALA A 135 -0.18 2.35 -19.21
N MET A 136 0.68 3.03 -19.97
CA MET A 136 2.15 2.96 -19.81
C MET A 136 2.60 3.40 -18.40
N ILE A 137 2.07 4.50 -17.88
CA ILE A 137 2.34 4.97 -16.52
C ILE A 137 1.96 3.90 -15.49
N ARG A 138 0.78 3.28 -15.64
CA ARG A 138 0.28 2.24 -14.75
C ARG A 138 1.17 0.99 -14.76
N GLU A 139 1.52 0.54 -15.95
CA GLU A 139 2.39 -0.64 -16.13
C GLU A 139 3.79 -0.41 -15.54
N PHE A 140 4.40 0.75 -15.82
CA PHE A 140 5.71 1.09 -15.24
C PHE A 140 5.64 1.18 -13.71
N SER A 141 4.59 1.77 -13.17
CA SER A 141 4.36 1.85 -11.73
C SER A 141 4.18 0.47 -11.09
N THR A 142 3.46 -0.44 -11.76
CA THR A 142 3.29 -1.83 -11.32
C THR A 142 4.64 -2.56 -11.30
N ILE A 143 5.49 -2.34 -12.31
CA ILE A 143 6.85 -2.88 -12.34
C ILE A 143 7.66 -2.36 -11.15
N LEU A 144 7.66 -1.05 -10.90
CA LEU A 144 8.36 -0.45 -9.76
C LEU A 144 7.83 -1.01 -8.43
N GLN A 145 6.52 -0.98 -8.21
CA GLN A 145 5.88 -1.41 -6.97
C GLN A 145 6.14 -2.89 -6.65
N THR A 146 5.97 -3.77 -7.65
CA THR A 146 6.19 -5.22 -7.45
C THR A 146 7.66 -5.59 -7.32
N THR A 147 8.58 -4.72 -7.70
CA THR A 147 10.02 -4.92 -7.51
C THR A 147 10.51 -4.32 -6.19
N ALA A 148 9.85 -3.27 -5.71
CA ALA A 148 10.20 -2.53 -4.49
C ALA A 148 9.80 -3.24 -3.18
N VAL A 149 9.02 -4.32 -3.23
CA VAL A 149 8.54 -5.03 -2.04
C VAL A 149 9.71 -5.35 -1.10
N GLU A 150 9.62 -4.89 0.15
CA GLU A 150 10.63 -5.04 1.21
C GLU A 150 12.01 -4.40 0.92
N LEU A 151 12.16 -3.69 -0.20
CA LEU A 151 13.44 -3.06 -0.58
C LEU A 151 13.44 -1.55 -0.39
N CYS A 152 12.39 -0.88 -0.88
CA CYS A 152 12.34 0.58 -0.93
C CYS A 152 10.90 1.10 -1.03
N PHE A 153 10.73 2.38 -0.70
CA PHE A 153 9.53 3.12 -1.03
C PHE A 153 9.56 3.53 -2.51
N VAL A 154 8.40 3.48 -3.19
CA VAL A 154 8.26 4.00 -4.55
C VAL A 154 7.06 4.94 -4.66
N GLY A 155 7.22 6.01 -5.43
CA GLY A 155 6.18 6.99 -5.66
C GLY A 155 6.32 7.70 -7.01
N ARG A 156 5.22 8.34 -7.42
CA ARG A 156 5.17 9.17 -8.63
C ARG A 156 5.25 10.64 -8.25
N ASN A 157 6.30 11.31 -8.70
CA ASN A 157 6.50 12.75 -8.43
C ASN A 157 5.81 13.67 -9.45
N GLY A 158 4.85 13.13 -10.20
CA GLY A 158 4.08 13.83 -11.23
C GLY A 158 4.63 13.64 -12.64
N GLY A 159 3.75 13.84 -13.63
CA GLY A 159 4.10 13.68 -15.04
C GLY A 159 4.66 12.29 -15.36
N ASN A 160 5.86 12.27 -15.91
CA ASN A 160 6.60 11.08 -16.30
C ASN A 160 7.71 10.69 -15.29
N LYS A 161 7.73 11.30 -14.07
CA LYS A 161 8.79 11.12 -13.08
C LYS A 161 8.36 10.27 -11.91
N PHE A 162 9.24 9.34 -11.52
CA PHE A 162 9.04 8.42 -10.41
C PHE A 162 10.28 8.41 -9.53
N LEU A 163 10.12 8.02 -8.28
CA LEU A 163 11.22 7.93 -7.34
C LEU A 163 11.19 6.61 -6.56
N ALA A 164 12.38 6.18 -6.12
CA ALA A 164 12.55 5.12 -5.15
C ALA A 164 13.49 5.58 -4.04
N LEU A 165 13.07 5.47 -2.77
CA LEU A 165 13.86 5.76 -1.59
C LEU A 165 14.20 4.47 -0.86
N PHE A 166 15.49 4.25 -0.64
CA PHE A 166 16.06 3.16 0.14
C PHE A 166 16.51 3.70 1.49
N GLU A 167 15.77 3.41 2.56
CA GLU A 167 16.08 3.90 3.91
C GLU A 167 17.24 3.15 4.56
N LYS A 168 17.40 1.86 4.24
CA LYS A 168 18.47 0.98 4.71
C LYS A 168 19.02 0.20 3.52
N GLY A 169 19.47 0.94 2.52
CA GLY A 169 19.99 0.41 1.28
C GLY A 169 21.47 0.06 1.40
N SER A 170 21.91 -0.78 0.50
CA SER A 170 23.31 -0.87 0.06
C SER A 170 23.30 -0.62 -1.44
N LEU A 171 24.44 -0.26 -2.01
CA LEU A 171 24.56 -0.11 -3.45
C LEU A 171 24.14 -1.40 -4.18
N GLU A 172 24.44 -2.56 -3.62
CA GLU A 172 24.02 -3.86 -4.15
C GLU A 172 22.50 -4.01 -4.22
N LYS A 173 21.76 -3.60 -3.17
CA LYS A 173 20.29 -3.64 -3.16
C LYS A 173 19.69 -2.71 -4.22
N ILE A 174 20.27 -1.52 -4.39
CA ILE A 174 19.84 -0.57 -5.42
C ILE A 174 20.09 -1.17 -6.82
N LEU A 175 21.27 -1.71 -7.07
CA LEU A 175 21.60 -2.35 -8.35
C LEU A 175 20.74 -3.59 -8.62
N PHE A 176 20.47 -4.39 -7.59
CA PHE A 176 19.55 -5.54 -7.68
C PHE A 176 18.15 -5.09 -8.09
N PHE A 177 17.61 -4.07 -7.42
CA PHE A 177 16.31 -3.48 -7.77
C PHE A 177 16.28 -3.01 -9.22
N LEU A 178 17.28 -2.23 -9.65
CA LEU A 178 17.38 -1.71 -11.03
C LEU A 178 17.50 -2.81 -12.08
N THR A 179 18.27 -3.86 -11.78
CA THR A 179 18.39 -5.03 -12.66
C THR A 179 17.04 -5.71 -12.85
N ARG A 180 16.26 -5.88 -11.76
CA ARG A 180 14.92 -6.48 -11.84
C ARG A 180 13.92 -5.57 -12.57
N VAL A 181 13.98 -4.27 -12.35
CA VAL A 181 13.16 -3.30 -13.10
C VAL A 181 13.46 -3.41 -14.59
N LYS A 182 14.75 -3.41 -14.95
CA LYS A 182 15.17 -3.56 -16.35
C LYS A 182 14.65 -4.85 -16.97
N GLN A 183 14.82 -5.99 -16.32
CA GLN A 183 14.33 -7.29 -16.82
C GLN A 183 12.82 -7.28 -17.08
N LYS A 184 12.02 -6.70 -16.16
CA LYS A 184 10.57 -6.61 -16.33
C LYS A 184 10.16 -5.64 -17.44
N VAL A 185 10.85 -4.52 -17.59
CA VAL A 185 10.62 -3.58 -18.71
C VAL A 185 11.01 -4.21 -20.03
N ASP A 186 12.15 -4.90 -20.12
CA ASP A 186 12.57 -5.61 -21.34
C ASP A 186 11.52 -6.65 -21.74
N LEU A 187 11.04 -7.46 -20.80
CA LEU A 187 9.96 -8.42 -21.04
C LEU A 187 8.67 -7.75 -21.51
N HIS A 188 8.27 -6.65 -20.87
CA HIS A 188 7.10 -5.87 -21.30
C HIS A 188 7.27 -5.39 -22.75
N ASN A 189 8.45 -4.88 -23.10
CA ASN A 189 8.76 -4.35 -24.41
C ASN A 189 8.80 -5.43 -25.51
N GLU A 190 9.23 -6.64 -25.17
CA GLU A 190 9.14 -7.80 -26.07
C GLU A 190 7.68 -8.18 -26.36
N MET A 191 6.82 -8.14 -25.35
CA MET A 191 5.40 -8.46 -25.49
C MET A 191 4.59 -7.34 -26.15
N ASN A 192 5.05 -6.08 -26.06
CA ASN A 192 4.36 -4.88 -26.56
C ASN A 192 5.27 -4.04 -27.49
N PRO A 193 5.68 -4.54 -28.66
CA PRO A 193 6.65 -3.87 -29.54
C PRO A 193 6.20 -2.52 -30.05
N ASN A 194 4.86 -2.30 -30.19
CA ASN A 194 4.28 -1.05 -30.66
C ASN A 194 4.14 0.02 -29.57
N CYS A 195 4.27 -0.34 -28.30
CA CYS A 195 4.11 0.55 -27.16
C CYS A 195 5.21 0.32 -26.13
N ARG A 196 6.46 0.39 -26.60
CA ARG A 196 7.64 0.17 -25.75
C ARG A 196 7.74 1.26 -24.69
N MET A 197 8.26 0.89 -23.53
CA MET A 197 8.63 1.82 -22.46
C MET A 197 10.11 2.16 -22.58
N ASP A 198 10.42 3.44 -22.78
CA ASP A 198 11.76 3.97 -22.69
C ASP A 198 11.88 4.81 -21.43
N TYR A 199 12.89 4.53 -20.62
CA TYR A 199 13.13 5.24 -19.38
C TYR A 199 14.61 5.48 -19.13
N LEU A 200 14.87 6.55 -18.38
CA LEU A 200 16.17 6.85 -17.81
C LEU A 200 16.07 6.81 -16.29
N TYR A 201 17.20 6.64 -15.63
CA TYR A 201 17.29 6.75 -14.17
C TYR A 201 18.59 7.40 -13.74
N GLY A 202 18.56 8.04 -12.57
CA GLY A 202 19.73 8.55 -11.89
C GLY A 202 19.76 8.03 -10.46
N ILE A 203 20.93 7.59 -10.01
CA ILE A 203 21.16 7.07 -8.65
C ILE A 203 21.96 8.09 -7.86
N ALA A 204 21.61 8.27 -6.58
CA ALA A 204 22.47 8.88 -5.59
C ALA A 204 22.45 8.01 -4.34
N PHE A 205 23.62 7.73 -3.77
CA PHE A 205 23.79 6.89 -2.59
C PHE A 205 24.73 7.59 -1.62
N ASN A 206 24.28 7.84 -0.39
CA ASN A 206 24.95 8.74 0.54
C ASN A 206 26.39 8.28 0.86
N GLU A 207 26.61 7.01 1.17
CA GLU A 207 27.94 6.48 1.52
C GLU A 207 28.97 6.71 0.40
N GLY A 208 28.55 6.49 -0.87
CA GLY A 208 29.44 6.65 -2.02
C GLY A 208 29.59 8.09 -2.52
N ASP A 209 28.57 8.93 -2.32
CA ASP A 209 28.50 10.28 -2.89
C ASP A 209 28.82 11.38 -1.87
N ALA A 210 29.02 11.02 -0.61
CA ALA A 210 29.32 11.96 0.51
C ALA A 210 28.34 13.16 0.57
N VAL A 211 27.04 12.90 0.41
CA VAL A 211 25.97 13.90 0.43
C VAL A 211 25.49 14.08 1.87
N HIS A 212 25.18 15.29 2.29
CA HIS A 212 24.83 15.55 3.68
C HIS A 212 23.34 15.75 3.92
N THR A 213 22.59 16.10 2.87
CA THR A 213 21.15 16.41 2.97
C THR A 213 20.34 15.64 1.94
N ILE A 214 19.06 15.39 2.26
CA ILE A 214 18.13 14.74 1.33
C ILE A 214 17.97 15.56 0.04
N THR A 215 18.02 16.89 0.15
CA THR A 215 17.89 17.79 -0.99
C THR A 215 19.07 17.63 -1.96
N GLU A 216 20.30 17.50 -1.44
CA GLU A 216 21.50 17.24 -2.25
C GLU A 216 21.41 15.86 -2.93
N LEU A 217 20.94 14.84 -2.19
CA LEU A 217 20.75 13.48 -2.71
C LEU A 217 19.76 13.47 -3.89
N ILE A 218 18.62 14.13 -3.76
CA ILE A 218 17.62 14.29 -4.81
C ILE A 218 18.19 15.07 -6.01
N ALA A 219 18.85 16.20 -5.74
CA ALA A 219 19.44 17.01 -6.81
C ALA A 219 20.52 16.26 -7.59
N LEU A 220 21.33 15.44 -6.91
CA LEU A 220 22.36 14.61 -7.53
C LEU A 220 21.75 13.53 -8.41
N SER A 221 20.75 12.80 -7.92
CA SER A 221 20.06 11.78 -8.72
C SER A 221 19.38 12.38 -9.96
N ASN A 222 18.70 13.54 -9.82
CA ASN A 222 18.10 14.24 -10.96
C ASN A 222 19.14 14.66 -12.01
N ARG A 223 20.31 15.17 -11.58
CA ARG A 223 21.39 15.51 -12.53
C ARG A 223 21.89 14.30 -13.31
N ARG A 224 21.97 13.14 -12.64
CA ARG A 224 22.47 11.90 -13.23
C ARG A 224 21.53 11.28 -14.25
N ILE A 225 20.23 11.58 -14.23
CA ILE A 225 19.29 11.16 -15.30
C ILE A 225 19.75 11.67 -16.67
N HIS A 226 20.24 12.89 -16.75
CA HIS A 226 20.60 13.56 -18.00
C HIS A 226 22.08 13.41 -18.39
N VAL A 227 22.90 12.83 -17.52
CA VAL A 227 24.29 12.51 -17.83
C VAL A 227 24.32 11.19 -18.61
N LYS A 228 24.70 11.26 -19.88
CA LYS A 228 24.68 10.14 -20.85
C LYS A 228 25.58 8.95 -20.52
N ASP A 229 26.21 8.87 -19.36
CA ASP A 229 27.09 7.75 -18.98
C ASP A 229 26.70 7.14 -17.62
N PRO A 230 25.82 6.13 -17.59
CA PRO A 230 25.55 5.33 -16.38
C PRO A 230 26.76 4.46 -15.99
N LYS A 231 27.86 4.46 -16.76
CA LYS A 231 29.02 3.60 -16.52
C LYS A 231 29.95 4.08 -15.40
N HIS A 232 29.82 5.32 -14.92
CA HIS A 232 30.69 5.81 -13.85
C HIS A 232 30.49 5.12 -12.50
N ILE A 233 29.29 4.67 -12.17
CA ILE A 233 29.02 4.01 -10.88
C ILE A 233 29.53 2.55 -10.87
N VAL A 234 29.61 1.90 -12.03
CA VAL A 234 30.04 0.49 -12.15
C VAL A 234 31.57 0.36 -12.30
N LYS A 235 32.28 1.38 -12.86
CA LYS A 235 33.71 1.33 -13.07
C LYS A 235 34.54 1.60 -11.82
N ASP A 236 34.08 2.48 -10.92
CA ASP A 236 34.87 2.81 -9.72
C ASP A 236 34.95 1.64 -8.72
N ASN A 237 33.98 0.69 -8.75
CA ASN A 237 34.06 -0.50 -7.91
C ASN A 237 34.88 -1.67 -8.51
N ALA A 238 35.02 -1.73 -9.84
CA ALA A 238 35.79 -2.79 -10.48
C ALA A 238 37.31 -2.52 -10.43
N GLU A 239 37.74 -1.27 -10.27
CA GLU A 239 39.17 -0.90 -10.16
C GLU A 239 39.69 -0.97 -8.71
N ASN A 240 38.79 -0.95 -7.70
CA ASN A 240 39.17 -1.10 -6.28
C ASN A 240 39.29 -2.56 -5.82
N GLU A 241 38.73 -3.54 -6.53
CA GLU A 241 38.89 -4.96 -6.21
C GLU A 241 40.14 -5.58 -6.89
N SER A 242 40.91 -4.82 -7.69
CA SER A 242 42.11 -5.27 -8.37
C SER A 242 43.42 -4.61 -7.87
N LYS A 243 43.39 -4.03 -6.67
CA LYS A 243 44.58 -3.59 -5.91
C LYS A 243 44.56 -4.20 -4.48
#